data_054f798b87b01065e3f1df4b06b55f44
#
_entry.id   054f798b87b01065e3f1df4b06b55f44
#
_cell.length_a   1.000
_cell.length_b   1.000
_cell.length_c   1.000
_cell.angle_alpha   90.00
_cell.angle_beta   90.00
_cell.angle_gamma   90.00
#
_symmetry.space_group_name_H-M   'P 1'
#
loop_
_entity.id
_entity.type
_entity.pdbx_description
1 polymer ?
#
loop_
_entity_poly.entity_id
_entity_poly.type
_entity_poly.pdbx_seq_one_letter_code
_entity_poly.pdbx_strand_id
1 'polypeptide(L)'
;MARRKGVTDKAPLLSESEEIDGYNAYADLACQIKCQFTTTLLPSATQKRMDEGAEVLYDVVGVFVIAFDTHAGNMVEWWTPEDLPVSGIEFKAMASGAHRVHTDFSYFKRGNLYGLSCFENMKVDNEEERGARMKSVGVLAKSYALLHLYMPFLQEQVRHLLEKPGSYNELLQFYLKWRGPPTLQPELQIERPYKTICDGMHSMEITHPAGCFSQFMNYFGEKIFLLWKFALLRKRVLFFSPPPIGVVCYRVYCTSTLVAHVYPDMETCLCPPNFYVNVTDIDVLAGQTAYVACTTEKIFESKPTLFDIFVDQQNLETSSPANRKLMELSVADKLKYSHLLELRSKCQPLMVNHDTDESWFTGFFMAQNTQLFKELFEVSKSADKLWTEEHMKRVGLDPSGDRQFLSELVERYGIDIVLITDSACCPA
;
A
#
# COMPACT_ATOMS: atom_id res chain seq x y z
N MET A 1 -46.19 1.23 -48.60
CA MET A 1 -44.77 1.63 -48.72
C MET A 1 -44.57 2.96 -48.02
N ALA A 2 -44.04 3.01 -46.84
CA ALA A 2 -43.62 4.21 -46.15
C ALA A 2 -42.31 3.91 -45.36
N ARG A 3 -41.20 4.50 -45.84
CA ARG A 3 -39.87 4.40 -45.23
C ARG A 3 -39.85 5.27 -43.98
N ARG A 4 -39.58 4.65 -42.81
CA ARG A 4 -39.18 5.37 -41.59
C ARG A 4 -37.69 5.70 -41.70
N LYS A 5 -37.37 6.98 -41.68
CA LYS A 5 -36.02 7.51 -41.49
C LYS A 5 -35.67 7.39 -40.00
N GLY A 6 -34.63 6.65 -39.67
CA GLY A 6 -34.05 6.66 -38.33
C GLY A 6 -33.19 7.93 -38.18
N VAL A 7 -33.49 8.69 -37.13
CA VAL A 7 -32.67 9.77 -36.62
C VAL A 7 -31.73 9.16 -35.62
N THR A 8 -30.45 9.13 -35.88
CA THR A 8 -29.40 8.82 -34.93
C THR A 8 -28.97 10.13 -34.28
N ASP A 9 -29.47 10.41 -33.08
CA ASP A 9 -28.91 11.43 -32.21
C ASP A 9 -27.51 10.95 -31.74
N LYS A 10 -26.47 11.48 -32.35
CA LYS A 10 -25.12 11.46 -31.81
C LYS A 10 -25.00 12.68 -30.90
N ALA A 11 -24.80 12.44 -29.59
CA ALA A 11 -24.33 13.47 -28.67
C ALA A 11 -23.01 14.07 -29.21
N PRO A 12 -22.80 15.37 -29.12
CA PRO A 12 -21.55 15.99 -29.58
C PRO A 12 -20.40 15.47 -28.70
N LEU A 13 -19.45 14.78 -29.34
CA LEU A 13 -18.14 14.50 -28.77
C LEU A 13 -17.46 15.86 -28.58
N LEU A 14 -16.95 16.11 -27.38
CA LEU A 14 -16.04 17.23 -27.10
C LEU A 14 -14.91 17.20 -28.14
N SER A 15 -14.45 18.35 -28.60
CA SER A 15 -13.39 18.44 -29.58
C SER A 15 -12.10 17.87 -28.97
N GLU A 16 -11.38 17.05 -29.75
CA GLU A 16 -10.10 16.44 -29.33
C GLU A 16 -9.08 17.46 -28.77
N SER A 17 -9.21 18.74 -29.12
CA SER A 17 -8.34 19.82 -28.65
C SER A 17 -8.62 20.23 -27.17
N GLU A 18 -9.87 20.21 -26.72
CA GLU A 18 -10.22 20.56 -25.32
C GLU A 18 -9.90 19.41 -24.34
N GLU A 19 -9.98 18.15 -24.81
CA GLU A 19 -9.51 17.00 -24.05
C GLU A 19 -7.98 17.02 -23.86
N ILE A 20 -7.23 17.39 -24.90
CA ILE A 20 -5.75 17.43 -24.90
C ILE A 20 -5.22 18.53 -23.96
N ASP A 21 -5.86 19.68 -23.87
CA ASP A 21 -5.41 20.78 -23.02
C ASP A 21 -5.62 20.50 -21.52
N GLY A 22 -6.70 19.84 -21.14
CA GLY A 22 -6.92 19.38 -19.76
C GLY A 22 -5.89 18.35 -19.30
N TYR A 23 -5.53 17.41 -20.17
CA TYR A 23 -4.58 16.33 -19.87
C TYR A 23 -3.10 16.78 -19.92
N ASN A 24 -2.75 17.74 -20.77
CA ASN A 24 -1.41 18.33 -20.77
C ASN A 24 -1.11 19.10 -19.47
N ALA A 25 -2.11 19.73 -18.86
CA ALA A 25 -1.98 20.35 -17.54
C ALA A 25 -1.64 19.33 -16.45
N TYR A 26 -2.14 18.08 -16.54
CA TYR A 26 -1.78 17.00 -15.61
C TYR A 26 -0.35 16.49 -15.81
N ALA A 27 0.11 16.38 -17.05
CA ALA A 27 1.47 15.94 -17.33
C ALA A 27 2.50 16.98 -16.88
N ASP A 28 2.21 18.27 -17.06
CA ASP A 28 3.05 19.37 -16.59
C ASP A 28 3.01 19.50 -15.06
N LEU A 29 1.85 19.28 -14.43
CA LEU A 29 1.71 19.25 -12.99
C LEU A 29 2.47 18.06 -12.40
N ALA A 30 2.38 16.87 -12.99
CA ALA A 30 3.13 15.69 -12.58
C ALA A 30 4.65 15.92 -12.72
N CYS A 31 5.08 16.65 -13.76
CA CYS A 31 6.49 17.00 -13.97
C CYS A 31 6.96 18.09 -12.99
N GLN A 32 6.14 19.11 -12.70
CA GLN A 32 6.43 20.15 -11.71
C GLN A 32 6.41 19.60 -10.28
N ILE A 33 5.48 18.71 -10.01
CA ILE A 33 5.40 17.98 -8.76
C ILE A 33 6.68 17.13 -8.59
N LYS A 34 7.20 16.48 -9.63
CA LYS A 34 8.44 15.71 -9.58
C LYS A 34 9.64 16.53 -9.08
N CYS A 35 9.74 17.81 -9.44
CA CYS A 35 10.79 18.71 -8.94
C CYS A 35 10.57 19.16 -7.49
N GLN A 36 9.32 19.23 -7.02
CA GLN A 36 8.99 19.60 -5.63
C GLN A 36 9.01 18.40 -4.69
N PHE A 37 8.78 17.18 -5.22
CA PHE A 37 8.57 15.96 -4.44
C PHE A 37 9.82 15.30 -3.90
N THR A 38 10.95 15.47 -4.53
CA THR A 38 12.23 15.07 -3.91
C THR A 38 12.45 15.80 -2.58
N THR A 39 11.67 16.85 -2.33
CA THR A 39 11.83 17.72 -1.16
C THR A 39 10.70 17.65 -0.11
N THR A 40 9.50 17.12 -0.43
CA THR A 40 8.31 17.41 0.41
C THR A 40 7.57 16.20 1.00
N LEU A 41 7.86 14.96 0.58
CA LEU A 41 7.10 13.75 1.00
C LEU A 41 7.63 12.98 2.18
N LEU A 42 8.80 13.32 2.65
CA LEU A 42 9.22 12.81 3.96
C LEU A 42 8.61 13.70 5.04
N PRO A 43 8.08 13.15 6.14
CA PRO A 43 7.78 13.96 7.32
C PRO A 43 8.96 14.89 7.57
N SER A 44 8.72 16.14 7.91
CA SER A 44 9.77 17.17 8.05
C SER A 44 10.98 16.73 8.90
N ALA A 45 10.76 15.79 9.82
CA ALA A 45 11.80 15.15 10.60
C ALA A 45 12.69 14.19 9.79
N THR A 46 12.13 13.48 8.79
CA THR A 46 12.88 12.52 7.96
C THR A 46 13.66 13.24 6.86
N GLN A 47 13.11 14.33 6.33
CA GLN A 47 13.78 15.18 5.35
C GLN A 47 14.98 15.92 5.95
N LYS A 48 14.81 16.47 7.17
CA LYS A 48 15.90 17.12 7.90
C LYS A 48 17.06 16.16 8.21
N ARG A 49 16.75 14.86 8.38
CA ARG A 49 17.73 13.81 8.62
C ARG A 49 18.46 13.32 7.36
N MET A 50 17.85 13.44 6.16
CA MET A 50 18.52 13.09 4.89
C MET A 50 19.55 14.14 4.46
N ASP A 51 19.29 15.41 4.73
CA ASP A 51 20.23 16.51 4.45
C ASP A 51 21.44 16.52 5.39
N GLU A 52 21.30 15.97 6.60
CA GLU A 52 22.35 15.83 7.60
C GLU A 52 23.17 14.52 7.52
N GLY A 53 22.91 13.68 6.54
CA GLY A 53 23.82 12.67 5.97
C GLY A 53 24.23 11.49 6.82
N ALA A 54 23.55 11.08 7.93
CA ALA A 54 23.94 9.86 8.67
C ALA A 54 22.90 9.25 9.64
N GLU A 55 21.79 9.91 10.01
CA GLU A 55 21.03 9.50 11.20
C GLU A 55 19.74 8.66 10.94
N VAL A 56 19.43 8.28 9.71
CA VAL A 56 18.09 7.77 9.34
C VAL A 56 17.85 6.29 9.67
N LEU A 57 18.86 5.53 10.04
CA LEU A 57 18.79 4.06 10.05
C LEU A 57 18.67 3.40 11.44
N TYR A 58 18.39 4.14 12.50
CA TYR A 58 18.29 3.57 13.84
C TYR A 58 16.84 3.38 14.28
N ASP A 59 16.10 2.48 13.61
CA ASP A 59 14.70 2.25 13.90
C ASP A 59 14.39 0.83 14.38
N VAL A 60 15.40 -0.05 14.46
CA VAL A 60 15.21 -1.43 14.91
C VAL A 60 14.94 -1.47 16.41
N VAL A 61 13.73 -1.86 16.77
CA VAL A 61 13.26 -2.00 18.14
C VAL A 61 13.59 -3.39 18.69
N GLY A 62 13.60 -4.41 17.83
CA GLY A 62 13.94 -5.76 18.23
C GLY A 62 14.16 -6.71 17.06
N VAL A 63 14.78 -7.82 17.37
CA VAL A 63 15.05 -8.94 16.45
C VAL A 63 14.56 -10.22 17.10
N PHE A 64 14.02 -11.14 16.31
CA PHE A 64 13.45 -12.38 16.81
C PHE A 64 13.66 -13.55 15.84
N VAL A 65 13.59 -14.76 16.37
CA VAL A 65 13.62 -16.02 15.63
C VAL A 65 12.41 -16.85 16.02
N ILE A 66 11.69 -17.34 15.00
CA ILE A 66 10.59 -18.29 15.15
C ILE A 66 11.02 -19.63 14.61
N ALA A 67 10.71 -20.69 15.32
CA ALA A 67 10.84 -22.07 14.86
C ALA A 67 9.48 -22.74 14.84
N PHE A 68 9.31 -23.69 13.94
CA PHE A 68 8.17 -24.59 13.94
C PHE A 68 8.52 -25.86 14.72
N ASP A 69 7.74 -26.14 15.74
CA ASP A 69 7.78 -27.40 16.49
C ASP A 69 6.63 -28.31 16.07
N THR A 70 6.91 -29.60 15.86
CA THR A 70 5.91 -30.55 15.35
C THR A 70 4.78 -30.86 16.34
N HIS A 71 4.94 -30.53 17.62
CA HIS A 71 3.96 -30.72 18.69
C HIS A 71 3.31 -29.40 19.13
N ALA A 72 4.11 -28.35 19.29
CA ALA A 72 3.66 -27.05 19.80
C ALA A 72 3.28 -26.04 18.70
N GLY A 73 3.66 -26.30 17.45
CA GLY A 73 3.45 -25.37 16.34
C GLY A 73 4.51 -24.26 16.25
N ASN A 74 4.11 -23.08 15.82
CA ASN A 74 5.01 -21.95 15.74
C ASN A 74 5.38 -21.44 17.13
N MET A 75 6.68 -21.31 17.41
CA MET A 75 7.21 -20.86 18.70
C MET A 75 8.28 -19.79 18.53
N VAL A 76 8.32 -18.85 19.47
CA VAL A 76 9.44 -17.91 19.58
C VAL A 76 10.62 -18.65 20.15
N GLU A 77 11.68 -18.84 19.35
CA GLU A 77 12.88 -19.56 19.75
C GLU A 77 13.91 -18.62 20.43
N TRP A 78 14.04 -17.40 19.93
CA TRP A 78 14.97 -16.40 20.45
C TRP A 78 14.52 -14.99 20.10
N TRP A 79 14.85 -14.00 20.93
CA TRP A 79 14.58 -12.59 20.67
C TRP A 79 15.53 -11.68 21.46
N THR A 80 15.65 -10.43 21.01
CA THR A 80 16.36 -9.36 21.69
C THR A 80 15.70 -8.00 21.37
N PRO A 81 15.56 -7.06 22.34
CA PRO A 81 15.88 -7.15 23.76
C PRO A 81 14.91 -8.04 24.56
N GLU A 82 15.24 -8.36 25.81
CA GLU A 82 14.44 -9.27 26.64
C GLU A 82 13.02 -8.75 26.93
N ASP A 83 12.85 -7.43 26.99
CA ASP A 83 11.57 -6.74 27.21
C ASP A 83 10.74 -6.56 25.93
N LEU A 84 11.22 -7.09 24.79
CA LEU A 84 10.46 -7.05 23.53
C LEU A 84 9.14 -7.79 23.67
N PRO A 85 7.99 -7.17 23.34
CA PRO A 85 6.70 -7.85 23.41
C PRO A 85 6.53 -8.85 22.27
N VAL A 86 6.99 -10.08 22.45
CA VAL A 86 7.01 -11.11 21.39
C VAL A 86 5.76 -12.00 21.32
N SER A 87 4.88 -12.00 22.31
CA SER A 87 3.68 -12.86 22.31
C SER A 87 2.83 -12.66 21.07
N GLY A 88 2.54 -13.72 20.30
CA GLY A 88 1.75 -13.70 19.05
C GLY A 88 2.53 -13.30 17.81
N ILE A 89 3.82 -12.97 17.93
CA ILE A 89 4.67 -12.64 16.77
C ILE A 89 4.95 -13.88 15.90
N GLU A 90 4.92 -15.06 16.52
CA GLU A 90 5.09 -16.36 15.87
C GLU A 90 4.06 -16.59 14.76
N PHE A 91 2.83 -16.11 14.95
CA PHE A 91 1.77 -16.20 13.94
C PHE A 91 1.83 -15.13 12.87
N LYS A 92 2.62 -14.06 13.10
CA LYS A 92 2.87 -12.99 12.13
C LYS A 92 4.06 -13.29 11.25
N ALA A 93 5.11 -13.80 11.84
CA ALA A 93 6.37 -14.07 11.17
C ALA A 93 6.38 -15.37 10.38
N MET A 94 5.48 -16.29 10.68
CA MET A 94 5.28 -17.53 9.97
C MET A 94 3.81 -17.67 9.63
N ALA A 95 3.45 -17.20 8.44
CA ALA A 95 2.06 -17.15 7.97
C ALA A 95 1.43 -18.54 7.90
N SER A 96 0.12 -18.62 8.12
CA SER A 96 -0.64 -19.86 7.95
C SER A 96 -0.46 -20.41 6.52
N GLY A 97 -0.05 -21.67 6.41
CA GLY A 97 0.24 -22.31 5.15
C GLY A 97 1.66 -22.07 4.59
N ALA A 98 2.55 -21.38 5.30
CA ALA A 98 3.92 -21.10 4.88
C ALA A 98 4.72 -22.38 4.50
N HIS A 99 4.41 -23.53 5.09
CA HIS A 99 5.02 -24.82 4.75
C HIS A 99 4.88 -25.21 3.25
N ARG A 100 4.00 -24.56 2.49
CA ARG A 100 3.79 -24.81 1.06
C ARG A 100 4.79 -24.09 0.16
N VAL A 101 5.57 -23.17 0.71
CA VAL A 101 6.59 -22.40 -0.02
C VAL A 101 7.97 -22.65 0.57
N HIS A 102 9.00 -22.47 -0.23
CA HIS A 102 10.38 -22.63 0.22
C HIS A 102 10.86 -21.40 1.00
N THR A 103 10.56 -20.21 0.53
CA THR A 103 10.91 -18.94 1.15
C THR A 103 9.80 -17.94 0.98
N ASP A 104 9.62 -17.05 1.97
CA ASP A 104 8.65 -15.96 1.91
C ASP A 104 9.09 -14.81 2.82
N PHE A 105 8.67 -13.59 2.46
CA PHE A 105 8.84 -12.40 3.29
C PHE A 105 7.49 -11.89 3.76
N SER A 106 7.29 -11.78 5.06
CA SER A 106 6.05 -11.27 5.62
C SER A 106 6.26 -9.90 6.27
N TYR A 107 5.52 -8.90 5.78
CA TYR A 107 5.35 -7.64 6.49
C TYR A 107 4.11 -7.73 7.37
N PHE A 108 4.18 -7.15 8.55
CA PHE A 108 3.05 -7.12 9.48
C PHE A 108 3.13 -5.92 10.41
N LYS A 109 2.01 -5.63 11.06
CA LYS A 109 1.92 -4.60 12.09
C LYS A 109 1.61 -5.26 13.44
N ARG A 110 2.24 -4.76 14.51
CA ARG A 110 1.99 -5.15 15.87
C ARG A 110 1.95 -3.94 16.79
N GLY A 111 0.75 -3.56 17.24
CA GLY A 111 0.57 -2.28 17.93
C GLY A 111 1.03 -1.12 17.07
N ASN A 112 2.00 -0.36 17.55
CA ASN A 112 2.59 0.76 16.83
C ASN A 112 3.90 0.40 16.09
N LEU A 113 4.29 -0.88 16.10
CA LEU A 113 5.49 -1.37 15.45
C LEU A 113 5.15 -2.08 14.14
N TYR A 114 6.08 -2.02 13.21
CA TYR A 114 6.07 -2.77 11.96
C TYR A 114 7.13 -3.84 11.99
N GLY A 115 6.81 -5.00 11.44
CA GLY A 115 7.73 -6.13 11.34
C GLY A 115 7.96 -6.54 9.90
N LEU A 116 9.17 -7.03 9.66
CA LEU A 116 9.53 -7.79 8.48
C LEU A 116 10.18 -9.09 8.93
N SER A 117 9.75 -10.22 8.38
CA SER A 117 10.34 -11.51 8.63
C SER A 117 10.64 -12.26 7.34
N CYS A 118 11.70 -13.04 7.33
CA CYS A 118 12.04 -13.99 6.28
C CYS A 118 11.82 -15.40 6.80
N PHE A 119 10.94 -16.14 6.16
CA PHE A 119 10.66 -17.54 6.39
C PHE A 119 11.42 -18.40 5.38
N GLU A 120 12.01 -19.49 5.83
CA GLU A 120 12.52 -20.55 4.95
C GLU A 120 12.23 -21.95 5.52
N ASN A 121 12.05 -22.89 4.59
CA ASN A 121 11.77 -24.30 4.83
C ASN A 121 12.90 -25.15 4.22
N MET A 122 13.60 -25.90 5.04
CA MET A 122 14.70 -26.77 4.64
C MET A 122 14.32 -28.24 4.86
N LYS A 123 14.56 -29.07 3.85
CA LYS A 123 14.41 -30.53 4.00
C LYS A 123 15.53 -31.06 4.91
N VAL A 124 15.14 -31.85 5.88
CA VAL A 124 16.06 -32.53 6.81
C VAL A 124 15.74 -34.01 6.88
N ASP A 125 16.75 -34.83 7.07
CA ASP A 125 16.57 -36.27 7.27
C ASP A 125 16.43 -36.55 8.78
N ASN A 126 15.31 -36.07 9.35
CA ASN A 126 14.99 -36.20 10.77
C ASN A 126 13.50 -36.49 10.91
N GLU A 127 13.14 -37.67 11.49
CA GLU A 127 11.76 -38.07 11.71
C GLU A 127 11.03 -37.20 12.74
N GLU A 128 11.76 -36.68 13.76
CA GLU A 128 11.18 -35.80 14.78
C GLU A 128 10.70 -34.48 14.17
N GLU A 129 11.45 -33.97 13.17
CA GLU A 129 11.09 -32.74 12.43
C GLU A 129 10.16 -33.05 11.21
N ARG A 130 9.67 -34.28 11.09
CA ARG A 130 8.81 -34.73 9.96
C ARG A 130 9.40 -34.41 8.58
N GLY A 131 10.71 -34.47 8.47
CA GLY A 131 11.45 -34.27 7.22
C GLY A 131 11.62 -32.79 6.78
N ALA A 132 11.19 -31.83 7.60
CA ALA A 132 11.31 -30.41 7.25
C ALA A 132 11.55 -29.54 8.48
N ARG A 133 12.63 -28.77 8.45
CA ARG A 133 12.92 -27.73 9.45
C ARG A 133 12.47 -26.38 8.89
N MET A 134 11.65 -25.67 9.67
CA MET A 134 11.10 -24.39 9.29
C MET A 134 11.48 -23.34 10.32
N LYS A 135 12.03 -22.23 9.85
CA LYS A 135 12.36 -21.07 10.70
C LYS A 135 11.96 -19.77 10.03
N SER A 136 11.77 -18.76 10.85
CA SER A 136 11.60 -17.38 10.40
C SER A 136 12.45 -16.46 11.25
N VAL A 137 13.17 -15.55 10.60
CA VAL A 137 13.97 -14.52 11.27
C VAL A 137 13.38 -13.16 10.92
N GLY A 138 13.17 -12.31 11.92
CA GLY A 138 12.55 -11.02 11.66
C GLY A 138 13.02 -9.90 12.55
N VAL A 139 12.66 -8.70 12.15
CA VAL A 139 12.91 -7.45 12.84
C VAL A 139 11.62 -6.71 13.12
N LEU A 140 11.59 -5.94 14.21
CA LEU A 140 10.57 -4.95 14.52
C LEU A 140 11.18 -3.56 14.47
N ALA A 141 10.45 -2.60 13.87
CA ALA A 141 10.84 -1.21 13.75
C ALA A 141 9.63 -0.28 13.99
N LYS A 142 9.89 1.01 14.21
CA LYS A 142 8.82 2.01 14.39
C LYS A 142 8.14 2.39 13.08
N SER A 143 8.86 2.24 11.94
CA SER A 143 8.36 2.50 10.60
C SER A 143 8.54 1.26 9.72
N TYR A 144 7.65 1.08 8.74
CA TYR A 144 7.83 0.07 7.71
C TYR A 144 8.76 0.53 6.59
N ALA A 145 8.98 1.84 6.47
CA ALA A 145 9.94 2.39 5.52
C ALA A 145 11.34 1.83 5.81
N LEU A 146 12.05 1.46 4.76
CA LEU A 146 13.42 0.92 4.82
C LEU A 146 13.55 -0.50 5.41
N LEU A 147 12.49 -1.15 5.91
CA LEU A 147 12.57 -2.55 6.36
C LEU A 147 13.07 -3.49 5.26
N HIS A 148 12.75 -3.20 4.00
CA HIS A 148 13.21 -3.97 2.85
C HIS A 148 14.76 -4.05 2.74
N LEU A 149 15.46 -3.07 3.27
CA LEU A 149 16.93 -3.06 3.28
C LEU A 149 17.52 -4.22 4.11
N TYR A 150 16.73 -4.76 5.04
CA TYR A 150 17.14 -5.88 5.88
C TYR A 150 16.85 -7.26 5.25
N MET A 151 16.12 -7.33 4.13
CA MET A 151 15.76 -8.59 3.48
C MET A 151 16.96 -9.51 3.20
N PRO A 152 18.06 -9.04 2.60
CA PRO A 152 19.21 -9.91 2.32
C PRO A 152 19.81 -10.48 3.59
N PHE A 153 19.95 -9.66 4.63
CA PHE A 153 20.48 -10.10 5.93
C PHE A 153 19.55 -11.14 6.59
N LEU A 154 18.23 -10.88 6.63
CA LEU A 154 17.27 -11.82 7.22
C LEU A 154 17.26 -13.16 6.50
N GLN A 155 17.40 -13.15 5.16
CA GLN A 155 17.47 -14.36 4.35
C GLN A 155 18.77 -15.16 4.61
N GLU A 156 19.88 -14.48 4.75
CA GLU A 156 21.14 -15.14 5.14
C GLU A 156 21.05 -15.75 6.53
N GLN A 157 20.49 -15.00 7.49
CA GLN A 157 20.40 -15.47 8.87
C GLN A 157 19.43 -16.64 9.04
N VAL A 158 18.28 -16.66 8.35
CA VAL A 158 17.36 -17.80 8.43
C VAL A 158 18.03 -19.07 7.89
N ARG A 159 18.79 -18.99 6.79
CA ARG A 159 19.54 -20.11 6.24
C ARG A 159 20.61 -20.60 7.21
N HIS A 160 21.37 -19.66 7.78
CA HIS A 160 22.38 -19.99 8.79
C HIS A 160 21.78 -20.75 9.98
N LEU A 161 20.64 -20.29 10.50
CA LEU A 161 19.97 -20.91 11.65
C LEU A 161 19.27 -22.24 11.30
N LEU A 162 18.90 -22.47 10.04
CA LEU A 162 18.44 -23.78 9.57
C LEU A 162 19.57 -24.80 9.58
N GLU A 163 20.78 -24.40 9.17
CA GLU A 163 21.97 -25.26 9.17
C GLU A 163 22.58 -25.43 10.57
N LYS A 164 22.64 -24.34 11.35
CA LYS A 164 23.29 -24.27 12.66
C LYS A 164 22.34 -23.68 13.71
N PRO A 165 21.36 -24.43 14.21
CA PRO A 165 20.44 -23.96 15.24
C PRO A 165 21.17 -23.46 16.50
N GLY A 166 20.66 -22.39 17.12
CA GLY A 166 21.22 -21.84 18.35
C GLY A 166 22.36 -20.81 18.18
N SER A 167 22.71 -20.43 16.93
CA SER A 167 23.78 -19.47 16.66
C SER A 167 23.24 -18.05 16.44
N TYR A 168 22.93 -17.32 17.51
CA TYR A 168 22.26 -16.00 17.44
C TYR A 168 23.22 -14.79 17.51
N ASN A 169 24.54 -14.99 17.55
CA ASN A 169 25.50 -13.90 17.75
C ASN A 169 25.41 -12.82 16.66
N GLU A 170 25.24 -13.19 15.42
CA GLU A 170 25.12 -12.23 14.31
C GLU A 170 23.85 -11.40 14.41
N LEU A 171 22.73 -12.01 14.85
CA LEU A 171 21.48 -11.29 15.11
C LEU A 171 21.63 -10.31 16.28
N LEU A 172 22.34 -10.68 17.34
CA LEU A 172 22.60 -9.78 18.45
C LEU A 172 23.49 -8.60 18.00
N GLN A 173 24.54 -8.84 17.22
CA GLN A 173 25.38 -7.77 16.68
C GLN A 173 24.58 -6.85 15.75
N PHE A 174 23.72 -7.42 14.91
CA PHE A 174 22.83 -6.64 14.06
C PHE A 174 21.93 -5.75 14.91
N TYR A 175 21.26 -6.27 15.94
CA TYR A 175 20.43 -5.48 16.83
C TYR A 175 21.22 -4.35 17.50
N LEU A 176 22.39 -4.64 18.08
CA LEU A 176 23.24 -3.65 18.74
C LEU A 176 23.69 -2.53 17.80
N LYS A 177 23.87 -2.85 16.52
CA LYS A 177 24.25 -1.90 15.47
C LYS A 177 23.08 -1.00 15.04
N TRP A 178 21.85 -1.55 14.95
CA TRP A 178 20.71 -0.88 14.33
C TRP A 178 19.63 -0.44 15.33
N ARG A 179 19.74 -0.78 16.61
CA ARG A 179 18.90 -0.18 17.65
C ARG A 179 19.18 1.32 17.70
N GLY A 180 18.14 2.14 17.94
CA GLY A 180 18.26 3.60 18.03
C GLY A 180 19.43 4.05 18.92
N PRO A 181 19.92 5.28 18.82
CA PRO A 181 21.13 5.72 19.48
C PRO A 181 21.02 5.41 20.97
N PRO A 182 21.98 4.68 21.54
CA PRO A 182 22.19 4.75 22.97
C PRO A 182 22.56 6.20 23.24
N THR A 183 21.79 6.87 24.07
CA THR A 183 22.16 8.16 24.63
C THR A 183 23.60 8.04 25.10
N LEU A 184 24.56 8.68 24.40
CA LEU A 184 25.98 8.74 24.73
C LEU A 184 26.81 7.47 24.39
N GLN A 185 27.13 7.24 23.13
CA GLN A 185 28.47 6.74 22.77
C GLN A 185 28.93 7.46 21.50
N PRO A 186 30.01 8.28 21.59
CA PRO A 186 30.70 8.77 20.41
C PRO A 186 31.56 7.65 19.82
N GLU A 187 31.72 7.66 18.51
CA GLU A 187 32.69 6.89 17.74
C GLU A 187 32.32 5.44 17.39
N LEU A 188 31.41 5.29 16.47
CA LEU A 188 31.49 4.24 15.48
C LEU A 188 31.23 4.88 14.11
N GLN A 189 32.30 5.11 13.38
CA GLN A 189 32.25 5.33 11.94
C GLN A 189 31.65 4.07 11.32
N ILE A 190 30.36 4.15 10.98
CA ILE A 190 29.63 3.02 10.43
C ILE A 190 29.93 3.03 8.94
N GLU A 191 30.85 2.17 8.50
CA GLU A 191 30.89 1.75 7.11
C GLU A 191 29.53 1.11 6.78
N ARG A 192 28.80 1.70 5.83
CA ARG A 192 27.50 1.23 5.39
C ARG A 192 27.70 -0.09 4.63
N PRO A 193 27.36 -1.28 5.18
CA PRO A 193 27.60 -2.54 4.48
C PRO A 193 26.72 -2.73 3.23
N TYR A 194 25.72 -1.85 3.02
CA TYR A 194 24.78 -1.93 1.91
C TYR A 194 24.82 -0.73 0.95
N LYS A 195 25.88 0.06 0.96
CA LYS A 195 26.00 1.23 0.06
C LYS A 195 25.90 0.84 -1.42
N THR A 196 26.31 -0.37 -1.77
CA THR A 196 26.28 -0.87 -3.15
C THR A 196 24.89 -1.30 -3.62
N ILE A 197 23.96 -1.62 -2.70
CA ILE A 197 22.59 -2.03 -3.04
C ILE A 197 21.64 -0.82 -3.03
N CYS A 198 21.98 0.21 -2.24
CA CYS A 198 21.12 1.37 -2.02
C CYS A 198 21.29 2.50 -3.04
N ASP A 199 22.37 2.55 -3.81
CA ASP A 199 22.64 3.64 -4.76
C ASP A 199 21.60 3.76 -5.90
N GLY A 200 20.72 2.75 -6.07
CA GLY A 200 19.59 2.78 -7.02
C GLY A 200 18.19 2.71 -6.41
N MET A 201 18.06 2.56 -5.08
CA MET A 201 16.76 2.26 -4.41
C MET A 201 16.28 3.36 -3.45
N HIS A 202 16.74 4.58 -3.59
CA HIS A 202 16.51 5.65 -2.59
C HIS A 202 15.06 6.14 -2.45
N SER A 203 14.14 5.74 -3.31
CA SER A 203 12.74 6.19 -3.28
C SER A 203 11.74 5.13 -2.86
N MET A 204 12.12 3.85 -2.74
CA MET A 204 11.20 2.77 -2.41
C MET A 204 11.10 2.57 -0.91
N GLU A 205 9.89 2.69 -0.36
CA GLU A 205 9.62 2.42 1.05
C GLU A 205 9.50 0.91 1.35
N ILE A 206 9.02 0.14 0.36
CA ILE A 206 8.89 -1.33 0.41
C ILE A 206 9.26 -1.91 -0.96
N THR A 207 9.95 -3.03 -0.95
CA THR A 207 10.16 -3.84 -2.14
C THR A 207 9.89 -5.32 -1.87
N HIS A 208 9.62 -6.05 -2.94
CA HIS A 208 9.55 -7.49 -2.94
C HIS A 208 10.15 -8.01 -4.27
N PRO A 209 10.91 -9.11 -4.27
CA PRO A 209 11.55 -9.64 -5.49
C PRO A 209 10.58 -9.91 -6.65
N ALA A 210 9.32 -10.20 -6.35
CA ALA A 210 8.26 -10.48 -7.32
C ALA A 210 7.27 -9.30 -7.50
N GLY A 211 7.54 -8.10 -6.97
CA GLY A 211 6.59 -6.99 -6.93
C GLY A 211 7.16 -5.68 -7.44
N CYS A 212 6.40 -5.00 -8.29
CA CYS A 212 6.59 -3.59 -8.64
C CYS A 212 5.22 -2.96 -8.94
N PHE A 213 5.15 -1.62 -8.96
CA PHE A 213 3.90 -0.92 -9.24
C PHE A 213 3.32 -1.24 -10.61
N SER A 214 4.15 -1.43 -11.62
CA SER A 214 3.71 -1.88 -12.93
C SER A 214 3.04 -3.26 -12.90
N GLN A 215 3.53 -4.19 -12.07
CA GLN A 215 2.88 -5.49 -11.91
C GLN A 215 1.55 -5.36 -11.16
N PHE A 216 1.49 -4.54 -10.11
CA PHE A 216 0.24 -4.23 -9.40
C PHE A 216 -0.82 -3.64 -10.33
N MET A 217 -0.44 -2.66 -11.15
CA MET A 217 -1.30 -2.04 -12.13
C MET A 217 -1.80 -3.05 -13.19
N ASN A 218 -0.91 -3.86 -13.74
CA ASN A 218 -1.27 -4.88 -14.73
C ASN A 218 -2.16 -5.98 -14.12
N TYR A 219 -1.93 -6.31 -12.84
CA TYR A 219 -2.70 -7.35 -12.15
C TYR A 219 -4.16 -6.94 -11.93
N PHE A 220 -4.42 -5.71 -11.51
CA PHE A 220 -5.78 -5.23 -11.26
C PHE A 220 -6.44 -4.56 -12.47
N GLY A 221 -5.66 -4.08 -13.42
CA GLY A 221 -6.19 -3.36 -14.57
C GLY A 221 -7.02 -2.14 -14.14
N GLU A 222 -8.13 -1.89 -14.80
CA GLU A 222 -9.06 -0.79 -14.48
C GLU A 222 -9.57 -0.83 -13.03
N LYS A 223 -9.64 -2.00 -12.41
CA LYS A 223 -10.10 -2.18 -11.01
C LYS A 223 -9.21 -1.48 -9.98
N ILE A 224 -8.03 -1.01 -10.36
CA ILE A 224 -7.18 -0.18 -9.49
C ILE A 224 -7.91 1.09 -9.04
N PHE A 225 -8.82 1.63 -9.88
CA PHE A 225 -9.62 2.81 -9.52
C PHE A 225 -10.75 2.48 -8.54
N LEU A 226 -11.19 1.23 -8.46
CA LEU A 226 -12.06 0.78 -7.37
C LEU A 226 -11.28 0.78 -6.05
N LEU A 227 -10.07 0.18 -6.03
CA LEU A 227 -9.20 0.21 -4.86
C LEU A 227 -8.88 1.65 -4.43
N TRP A 228 -8.61 2.54 -5.37
CA TRP A 228 -8.40 3.97 -5.13
C TRP A 228 -9.61 4.63 -4.45
N LYS A 229 -10.84 4.41 -4.95
CA LYS A 229 -12.06 4.94 -4.34
C LYS A 229 -12.25 4.43 -2.91
N PHE A 230 -12.11 3.11 -2.70
CA PHE A 230 -12.25 2.52 -1.37
C PHE A 230 -11.18 3.02 -0.38
N ALA A 231 -9.95 3.17 -0.84
CA ALA A 231 -8.86 3.70 -0.02
C ALA A 231 -9.07 5.18 0.34
N LEU A 232 -9.49 6.04 -0.62
CA LEU A 232 -9.82 7.45 -0.35
C LEU A 232 -11.00 7.58 0.62
N LEU A 233 -12.01 6.73 0.50
CA LEU A 233 -13.13 6.69 1.44
C LEU A 233 -12.74 6.11 2.81
N ARG A 234 -11.47 5.73 3.00
CA ARG A 234 -10.97 5.10 4.23
C ARG A 234 -11.81 3.88 4.63
N LYS A 235 -12.17 3.07 3.65
CA LYS A 235 -12.86 1.79 3.87
C LYS A 235 -11.86 0.71 4.26
N ARG A 236 -12.36 -0.37 4.87
CA ARG A 236 -11.57 -1.53 5.27
C ARG A 236 -11.38 -2.46 4.08
N VAL A 237 -10.14 -2.57 3.59
CA VAL A 237 -9.76 -3.40 2.45
C VAL A 237 -8.98 -4.61 2.95
N LEU A 238 -9.49 -5.81 2.68
CA LEU A 238 -8.84 -7.06 3.07
C LEU A 238 -8.52 -7.92 1.85
N PHE A 239 -7.23 -8.10 1.58
CA PHE A 239 -6.75 -9.00 0.55
C PHE A 239 -6.63 -10.42 1.08
N PHE A 240 -7.08 -11.38 0.31
CA PHE A 240 -6.86 -12.81 0.56
C PHE A 240 -5.97 -13.40 -0.54
N SER A 241 -5.00 -14.20 -0.13
CA SER A 241 -4.22 -15.03 -1.03
C SER A 241 -3.55 -16.16 -0.24
N PRO A 242 -3.47 -17.37 -0.80
CA PRO A 242 -2.56 -18.38 -0.26
C PRO A 242 -1.11 -17.90 -0.33
N PRO A 243 -0.17 -18.48 0.46
CA PRO A 243 1.25 -18.16 0.37
C PRO A 243 1.80 -18.32 -1.07
N PRO A 244 2.80 -17.52 -1.46
CA PRO A 244 3.60 -16.58 -0.66
C PRO A 244 2.86 -15.28 -0.35
N ILE A 245 2.97 -14.82 0.91
CA ILE A 245 2.25 -13.62 1.39
C ILE A 245 2.98 -12.31 1.05
N GLY A 246 4.29 -12.35 0.82
CA GLY A 246 5.09 -11.16 0.55
C GLY A 246 4.61 -10.36 -0.65
N VAL A 247 4.19 -11.02 -1.73
CA VAL A 247 3.60 -10.35 -2.91
C VAL A 247 2.32 -9.61 -2.55
N VAL A 248 1.52 -10.17 -1.64
CA VAL A 248 0.25 -9.57 -1.23
C VAL A 248 0.48 -8.42 -0.25
N CYS A 249 1.48 -8.53 0.64
CA CYS A 249 1.94 -7.40 1.45
C CYS A 249 2.35 -6.21 0.57
N TYR A 250 3.03 -6.48 -0.56
CA TYR A 250 3.36 -5.43 -1.52
C TYR A 250 2.11 -4.80 -2.17
N ARG A 251 1.07 -5.59 -2.48
CA ARG A 251 -0.22 -5.06 -2.97
C ARG A 251 -0.94 -4.20 -1.93
N VAL A 252 -0.84 -4.56 -0.65
CA VAL A 252 -1.33 -3.74 0.47
C VAL A 252 -0.61 -2.40 0.48
N TYR A 253 0.71 -2.40 0.37
CA TYR A 253 1.51 -1.18 0.27
C TYR A 253 1.08 -0.32 -0.93
N CYS A 254 1.05 -0.89 -2.13
CA CYS A 254 0.59 -0.17 -3.34
C CYS A 254 -0.80 0.44 -3.16
N THR A 255 -1.74 -0.29 -2.54
CA THR A 255 -3.09 0.22 -2.28
C THR A 255 -3.07 1.39 -1.30
N SER A 256 -2.24 1.31 -0.26
CA SER A 256 -2.08 2.40 0.72
C SER A 256 -1.49 3.67 0.10
N THR A 257 -0.68 3.58 -0.93
CA THR A 257 -0.09 4.74 -1.61
C THR A 257 -1.05 5.45 -2.57
N LEU A 258 -2.16 4.79 -2.99
CA LEU A 258 -3.15 5.39 -3.89
C LEU A 258 -3.80 6.67 -3.33
N VAL A 259 -3.75 6.88 -2.02
CA VAL A 259 -4.40 8.02 -1.36
C VAL A 259 -3.46 9.21 -1.10
N ALA A 260 -2.20 9.10 -1.49
CA ALA A 260 -1.22 10.17 -1.29
C ALA A 260 -1.66 11.48 -1.97
N HIS A 261 -1.47 12.62 -1.32
CA HIS A 261 -1.73 13.96 -1.82
C HIS A 261 -0.82 14.98 -1.13
N VAL A 262 -0.75 16.19 -1.68
CA VAL A 262 0.04 17.30 -1.14
C VAL A 262 -0.81 18.53 -0.81
N TYR A 263 -2.10 18.35 -0.63
CA TYR A 263 -2.96 19.48 -0.26
C TYR A 263 -2.65 19.92 1.19
N PRO A 264 -2.22 21.21 1.41
CA PRO A 264 -1.64 21.63 2.69
C PRO A 264 -2.63 21.64 3.87
N ASP A 265 -3.91 21.91 3.58
CA ASP A 265 -4.94 22.07 4.60
C ASP A 265 -5.52 20.72 5.09
N MET A 266 -5.03 19.61 4.56
CA MET A 266 -5.42 18.27 5.00
C MET A 266 -4.24 17.57 5.66
N GLU A 267 -4.47 17.07 6.86
CA GLU A 267 -3.57 16.05 7.42
C GLU A 267 -3.46 14.89 6.44
N THR A 268 -2.27 14.39 6.24
CA THR A 268 -2.01 13.28 5.33
C THR A 268 -2.99 12.16 5.61
N CYS A 269 -3.93 11.94 4.69
CA CYS A 269 -4.96 10.89 4.79
C CYS A 269 -4.36 9.51 4.52
N LEU A 270 -3.13 9.29 4.93
CA LEU A 270 -2.49 7.99 4.82
C LEU A 270 -3.33 6.98 5.59
N CYS A 271 -3.81 5.96 4.90
CA CYS A 271 -4.29 4.75 5.53
C CYS A 271 -3.08 3.84 5.71
N PRO A 272 -2.43 3.84 6.90
CA PRO A 272 -1.22 3.07 7.09
C PRO A 272 -1.53 1.58 6.89
N PRO A 273 -0.68 0.85 6.15
CA PRO A 273 -0.91 -0.56 5.89
C PRO A 273 -0.83 -1.36 7.20
N ASN A 274 -1.77 -2.28 7.40
CA ASN A 274 -1.68 -3.28 8.48
C ASN A 274 -0.89 -4.51 8.04
N PHE A 275 -0.68 -4.68 6.73
CA PHE A 275 -0.02 -5.81 6.11
C PHE A 275 -0.67 -7.15 6.46
N TYR A 276 0.13 -8.18 6.80
CA TYR A 276 -0.38 -9.50 7.11
C TYR A 276 -1.12 -9.52 8.46
N VAL A 277 -2.34 -10.05 8.41
CA VAL A 277 -3.20 -10.30 9.58
C VAL A 277 -3.67 -11.75 9.60
N ASN A 278 -3.91 -12.27 10.79
CA ASN A 278 -4.38 -13.63 11.03
C ASN A 278 -5.55 -13.64 12.00
N VAL A 279 -6.07 -14.81 12.35
CA VAL A 279 -7.24 -14.95 13.25
C VAL A 279 -7.07 -14.29 14.60
N THR A 280 -5.85 -14.14 15.10
CA THR A 280 -5.60 -13.49 16.39
C THR A 280 -5.81 -11.97 16.34
N ASP A 281 -5.90 -11.38 15.13
CA ASP A 281 -6.13 -9.95 14.93
C ASP A 281 -7.62 -9.58 14.79
N ILE A 282 -8.54 -10.55 14.83
CA ILE A 282 -9.96 -10.32 14.55
C ILE A 282 -10.53 -9.22 15.44
N ASP A 283 -10.26 -9.26 16.73
CA ASP A 283 -10.78 -8.28 17.69
C ASP A 283 -10.19 -6.88 17.45
N VAL A 284 -8.91 -6.83 17.09
CA VAL A 284 -8.23 -5.56 16.76
C VAL A 284 -8.80 -4.97 15.47
N LEU A 285 -9.01 -5.80 14.44
CA LEU A 285 -9.59 -5.37 13.16
C LEU A 285 -11.06 -4.91 13.32
N ALA A 286 -11.82 -5.59 14.17
CA ALA A 286 -13.22 -5.23 14.45
C ALA A 286 -13.34 -3.83 15.07
N GLY A 287 -12.32 -3.38 15.81
CA GLY A 287 -12.26 -2.03 16.39
C GLY A 287 -11.77 -0.94 15.43
N GLN A 288 -11.26 -1.31 14.23
CA GLN A 288 -10.72 -0.35 13.27
C GLN A 288 -11.78 0.08 12.24
N THR A 289 -11.86 1.38 11.99
CA THR A 289 -12.78 1.96 10.98
C THR A 289 -12.19 2.05 9.59
N ALA A 290 -10.86 1.94 9.46
CA ALA A 290 -10.13 2.01 8.19
C ALA A 290 -8.85 1.18 8.28
N TYR A 291 -8.58 0.38 7.27
CA TYR A 291 -7.30 -0.31 7.10
C TYR A 291 -7.14 -0.90 5.70
N VAL A 292 -5.90 -1.18 5.33
CA VAL A 292 -5.55 -2.05 4.22
C VAL A 292 -4.69 -3.18 4.78
N ALA A 293 -5.14 -4.42 4.62
CA ALA A 293 -4.49 -5.60 5.18
C ALA A 293 -4.55 -6.78 4.21
N CYS A 294 -3.77 -7.82 4.49
CA CYS A 294 -3.86 -9.10 3.78
C CYS A 294 -3.81 -10.29 4.73
N THR A 295 -4.37 -11.40 4.28
CA THR A 295 -4.42 -12.66 5.02
C THR A 295 -4.24 -13.87 4.11
N THR A 296 -3.73 -14.96 4.66
CA THR A 296 -3.71 -16.29 4.02
C THR A 296 -4.86 -17.19 4.49
N GLU A 297 -5.70 -16.69 5.40
CA GLU A 297 -6.70 -17.48 6.09
C GLU A 297 -8.10 -17.24 5.52
N LYS A 298 -8.62 -18.24 4.83
CA LYS A 298 -9.93 -18.15 4.15
C LYS A 298 -11.11 -17.93 5.10
N ILE A 299 -10.94 -18.19 6.40
CA ILE A 299 -11.98 -17.96 7.41
C ILE A 299 -12.47 -16.50 7.44
N PHE A 300 -11.63 -15.54 7.05
CA PHE A 300 -12.01 -14.13 6.99
C PHE A 300 -13.14 -13.83 6.01
N GLU A 301 -13.24 -14.59 4.90
CA GLU A 301 -14.35 -14.47 3.93
C GLU A 301 -15.72 -14.63 4.60
N SER A 302 -15.81 -15.53 5.59
CA SER A 302 -17.04 -15.77 6.36
C SER A 302 -17.34 -14.71 7.42
N LYS A 303 -16.52 -13.64 7.53
CA LYS A 303 -16.63 -12.58 8.54
C LYS A 303 -16.82 -11.19 7.89
N PRO A 304 -17.94 -10.95 7.19
CA PRO A 304 -18.16 -9.74 6.40
C PRO A 304 -18.23 -8.46 7.24
N THR A 305 -18.33 -8.56 8.56
CA THR A 305 -18.29 -7.40 9.46
C THR A 305 -16.89 -6.80 9.62
N LEU A 306 -15.84 -7.54 9.25
CA LEU A 306 -14.46 -7.08 9.39
C LEU A 306 -14.00 -6.21 8.22
N PHE A 307 -14.61 -6.28 7.05
CA PHE A 307 -14.16 -5.57 5.86
C PHE A 307 -15.34 -4.90 5.13
N ASP A 308 -15.03 -3.88 4.36
CA ASP A 308 -15.96 -3.24 3.44
C ASP A 308 -15.80 -3.81 2.03
N ILE A 309 -14.57 -4.25 1.68
CA ILE A 309 -14.23 -4.93 0.44
C ILE A 309 -13.27 -6.09 0.74
N PHE A 310 -13.58 -7.26 0.18
CA PHE A 310 -12.74 -8.45 0.18
C PHE A 310 -12.15 -8.65 -1.21
N VAL A 311 -10.84 -8.85 -1.28
CA VAL A 311 -10.13 -8.98 -2.55
C VAL A 311 -9.51 -10.37 -2.62
N ASP A 312 -10.19 -11.30 -3.29
CA ASP A 312 -9.68 -12.64 -3.59
C ASP A 312 -9.02 -12.61 -4.97
N GLN A 313 -7.70 -12.64 -4.99
CA GLN A 313 -6.88 -12.46 -6.19
C GLN A 313 -7.21 -11.14 -6.92
N GLN A 314 -7.93 -11.20 -8.06
CA GLN A 314 -8.39 -10.05 -8.84
C GLN A 314 -9.89 -9.76 -8.65
N ASN A 315 -10.59 -10.59 -7.87
CA ASN A 315 -12.01 -10.40 -7.60
C ASN A 315 -12.18 -9.51 -6.39
N LEU A 316 -12.92 -8.44 -6.58
CA LEU A 316 -13.31 -7.52 -5.54
C LEU A 316 -14.76 -7.82 -5.17
N GLU A 317 -15.02 -8.07 -3.90
CA GLU A 317 -16.33 -8.46 -3.41
C GLU A 317 -16.74 -7.60 -2.20
N THR A 318 -18.02 -7.31 -2.07
CA THR A 318 -18.59 -6.62 -0.92
C THR A 318 -19.91 -7.26 -0.51
N SER A 319 -20.09 -7.44 0.78
CA SER A 319 -21.38 -7.86 1.36
C SER A 319 -22.34 -6.69 1.57
N SER A 320 -21.81 -5.45 1.62
CA SER A 320 -22.62 -4.25 1.87
C SER A 320 -23.36 -3.78 0.63
N PRO A 321 -24.72 -3.68 0.68
CA PRO A 321 -25.48 -3.11 -0.42
C PRO A 321 -25.09 -1.66 -0.75
N ALA A 322 -24.71 -0.87 0.25
CA ALA A 322 -24.24 0.51 0.06
C ALA A 322 -22.97 0.58 -0.77
N ASN A 323 -22.04 -0.38 -0.61
CA ASN A 323 -20.78 -0.39 -1.35
C ASN A 323 -20.91 -0.97 -2.77
N ARG A 324 -22.03 -1.64 -3.14
CA ARG A 324 -22.19 -2.30 -4.46
C ARG A 324 -22.03 -1.33 -5.62
N LYS A 325 -22.60 -0.14 -5.50
CA LYS A 325 -22.51 0.88 -6.55
C LYS A 325 -21.09 1.43 -6.69
N LEU A 326 -20.33 1.49 -5.58
CA LEU A 326 -18.90 1.86 -5.61
C LEU A 326 -18.03 0.82 -6.32
N MET A 327 -18.53 -0.42 -6.46
CA MET A 327 -17.85 -1.51 -7.19
C MET A 327 -18.04 -1.44 -8.71
N GLU A 328 -18.84 -0.51 -9.20
CA GLU A 328 -19.04 -0.28 -10.63
C GLU A 328 -17.95 0.67 -11.16
N LEU A 329 -17.28 0.26 -12.23
CA LEU A 329 -16.31 1.11 -12.92
C LEU A 329 -17.04 2.16 -13.72
N SER A 330 -16.78 3.42 -13.44
CA SER A 330 -17.31 4.55 -14.22
C SER A 330 -16.58 4.68 -15.57
N VAL A 331 -17.14 5.47 -16.47
CA VAL A 331 -16.48 5.81 -17.74
C VAL A 331 -15.17 6.55 -17.45
N ALA A 332 -15.18 7.46 -16.47
CA ALA A 332 -13.99 8.20 -16.06
C ALA A 332 -12.87 7.29 -15.52
N ASP A 333 -13.20 6.19 -14.81
CA ASP A 333 -12.19 5.24 -14.34
C ASP A 333 -11.46 4.54 -15.48
N LYS A 334 -12.19 4.15 -16.52
CA LYS A 334 -11.61 3.52 -17.72
C LYS A 334 -10.72 4.49 -18.49
N LEU A 335 -11.14 5.75 -18.62
CA LEU A 335 -10.33 6.79 -19.25
C LEU A 335 -9.06 7.07 -18.46
N LYS A 336 -9.14 7.19 -17.15
CA LYS A 336 -7.97 7.35 -16.26
C LYS A 336 -7.00 6.18 -16.40
N TYR A 337 -7.51 4.95 -16.50
CA TYR A 337 -6.65 3.78 -16.70
C TYR A 337 -5.95 3.82 -18.07
N SER A 338 -6.66 4.17 -19.13
CA SER A 338 -6.07 4.32 -20.46
C SER A 338 -4.98 5.39 -20.47
N HIS A 339 -5.22 6.51 -19.81
CA HIS A 339 -4.23 7.58 -19.65
C HIS A 339 -3.00 7.13 -18.81
N LEU A 340 -3.23 6.39 -17.74
CA LEU A 340 -2.17 5.79 -16.92
C LEU A 340 -1.25 4.88 -17.78
N LEU A 341 -1.83 4.05 -18.65
CA LEU A 341 -1.09 3.20 -19.58
C LEU A 341 -0.29 4.00 -20.61
N GLU A 342 -0.87 5.06 -21.13
CA GLU A 342 -0.21 5.94 -22.10
C GLU A 342 0.98 6.67 -21.49
N LEU A 343 0.82 7.25 -20.30
CA LEU A 343 1.91 7.89 -19.56
C LEU A 343 3.04 6.89 -19.30
N ARG A 344 2.71 5.68 -18.86
CA ARG A 344 3.70 4.62 -18.65
C ARG A 344 4.48 4.31 -19.92
N SER A 345 3.80 4.19 -21.06
CA SER A 345 4.46 3.89 -22.34
C SER A 345 5.41 4.99 -22.79
N LYS A 346 5.09 6.26 -22.51
CA LYS A 346 5.96 7.41 -22.77
C LYS A 346 7.18 7.45 -21.86
N CYS A 347 7.04 6.98 -20.62
CA CYS A 347 8.14 6.95 -19.65
C CYS A 347 9.05 5.72 -19.76
N GLN A 348 8.60 4.63 -20.40
CA GLN A 348 9.35 3.37 -20.54
C GLN A 348 10.79 3.49 -21.06
N PRO A 349 11.11 4.36 -22.04
CA PRO A 349 12.48 4.52 -22.51
C PRO A 349 13.45 5.08 -21.46
N LEU A 350 12.91 5.72 -20.41
CA LEU A 350 13.65 6.34 -19.31
C LEU A 350 13.70 5.46 -18.05
N MET A 351 12.93 4.35 -18.03
CA MET A 351 12.81 3.46 -16.88
C MET A 351 13.92 2.40 -16.90
N VAL A 352 15.08 2.76 -16.39
CA VAL A 352 16.19 1.82 -16.19
C VAL A 352 16.09 1.12 -14.83
N ASN A 353 15.32 1.65 -13.86
CA ASN A 353 15.26 1.19 -12.47
C ASN A 353 13.82 1.11 -11.92
N HIS A 354 13.60 0.22 -10.94
CA HIS A 354 12.34 0.08 -10.20
C HIS A 354 11.91 1.39 -9.49
N ASP A 355 12.84 2.22 -9.07
CA ASP A 355 12.60 3.52 -8.43
C ASP A 355 11.81 4.49 -9.30
N THR A 356 12.05 4.46 -10.60
CA THR A 356 11.30 5.31 -11.56
C THR A 356 9.88 4.82 -11.73
N ASP A 357 9.63 3.50 -11.63
CA ASP A 357 8.31 2.89 -11.72
C ASP A 357 7.41 3.33 -10.54
N GLU A 358 7.93 3.30 -9.32
CA GLU A 358 7.20 3.74 -8.12
C GLU A 358 6.94 5.25 -8.11
N SER A 359 7.95 6.06 -8.34
CA SER A 359 7.82 7.52 -8.38
C SER A 359 6.79 8.00 -9.39
N TRP A 360 6.80 7.40 -10.57
CA TRP A 360 5.87 7.75 -11.62
C TRP A 360 4.43 7.37 -11.26
N PHE A 361 4.23 6.16 -10.74
CA PHE A 361 2.92 5.65 -10.34
C PHE A 361 2.32 6.46 -9.19
N THR A 362 3.09 6.65 -8.13
CA THR A 362 2.66 7.44 -6.97
C THR A 362 2.42 8.90 -7.35
N GLY A 363 3.24 9.46 -8.23
CA GLY A 363 3.08 10.82 -8.77
C GLY A 363 1.75 11.01 -9.49
N PHE A 364 1.30 10.02 -10.28
CA PHE A 364 0.00 10.08 -10.96
C PHE A 364 -1.16 10.18 -9.95
N PHE A 365 -1.25 9.24 -8.99
CA PHE A 365 -2.33 9.25 -8.01
C PHE A 365 -2.28 10.47 -7.10
N MET A 366 -1.09 10.93 -6.77
CA MET A 366 -0.91 12.12 -5.97
C MET A 366 -1.39 13.38 -6.69
N ALA A 367 -1.07 13.55 -7.97
CA ALA A 367 -1.58 14.65 -8.78
C ALA A 367 -3.12 14.60 -8.85
N GLN A 368 -3.68 13.41 -9.11
CA GLN A 368 -5.12 13.18 -9.16
C GLN A 368 -5.81 13.55 -7.84
N ASN A 369 -5.29 13.08 -6.71
CA ASN A 369 -5.84 13.36 -5.39
C ASN A 369 -5.71 14.84 -5.01
N THR A 370 -4.55 15.45 -5.28
CA THR A 370 -4.31 16.86 -5.00
C THR A 370 -5.27 17.75 -5.79
N GLN A 371 -5.51 17.45 -7.07
CA GLN A 371 -6.46 18.19 -7.89
C GLN A 371 -7.89 18.03 -7.37
N LEU A 372 -8.28 16.79 -7.00
CA LEU A 372 -9.61 16.52 -6.45
C LEU A 372 -9.86 17.32 -5.17
N PHE A 373 -8.95 17.25 -4.20
CA PHE A 373 -9.11 17.96 -2.94
C PHE A 373 -9.00 19.49 -3.11
N LYS A 374 -8.10 19.97 -3.96
CA LYS A 374 -7.99 21.39 -4.28
C LYS A 374 -9.32 21.95 -4.76
N GLU A 375 -9.93 21.31 -5.78
CA GLU A 375 -11.22 21.76 -6.34
C GLU A 375 -12.34 21.69 -5.28
N LEU A 376 -12.41 20.62 -4.49
CA LEU A 376 -13.38 20.47 -3.40
C LEU A 376 -13.30 21.60 -2.38
N PHE A 377 -12.09 21.98 -1.96
CA PHE A 377 -11.91 23.05 -1.00
C PHE A 377 -12.08 24.44 -1.61
N GLU A 378 -11.76 24.63 -2.90
CA GLU A 378 -12.04 25.89 -3.60
C GLU A 378 -13.57 26.14 -3.68
N VAL A 379 -14.33 25.11 -4.05
CA VAL A 379 -15.80 25.21 -4.11
C VAL A 379 -16.39 25.38 -2.70
N SER A 380 -15.88 24.68 -1.68
CA SER A 380 -16.38 24.86 -0.30
C SER A 380 -16.18 26.26 0.26
N LYS A 381 -15.20 27.01 -0.26
CA LYS A 381 -14.93 28.42 0.10
C LYS A 381 -15.74 29.42 -0.76
N SER A 382 -16.37 28.96 -1.86
CA SER A 382 -17.21 29.83 -2.70
C SER A 382 -18.51 30.22 -2.00
N ALA A 383 -19.15 31.28 -2.45
CA ALA A 383 -20.36 31.80 -1.81
C ALA A 383 -21.59 30.87 -1.95
N ASP A 384 -21.68 30.17 -3.07
CA ASP A 384 -22.78 29.27 -3.42
C ASP A 384 -22.50 27.80 -3.05
N LYS A 385 -21.23 27.44 -2.89
CA LYS A 385 -20.75 26.08 -2.56
C LYS A 385 -21.28 25.00 -3.53
N LEU A 386 -21.62 25.40 -4.74
CA LEU A 386 -22.27 24.51 -5.71
C LEU A 386 -21.24 23.67 -6.46
N TRP A 387 -21.38 22.35 -6.34
CA TRP A 387 -20.60 21.39 -7.11
C TRP A 387 -21.40 20.93 -8.33
N THR A 388 -20.92 21.25 -9.52
CA THR A 388 -21.56 20.97 -10.79
C THR A 388 -20.94 19.75 -11.50
N GLU A 389 -21.57 19.29 -12.57
CA GLU A 389 -21.00 18.25 -13.45
C GLU A 389 -19.67 18.67 -14.08
N GLU A 390 -19.49 19.98 -14.36
CA GLU A 390 -18.22 20.48 -14.89
C GLU A 390 -17.08 20.31 -13.88
N HIS A 391 -17.36 20.56 -12.58
CA HIS A 391 -16.37 20.29 -11.53
C HIS A 391 -16.00 18.80 -11.50
N MET A 392 -17.00 17.88 -11.63
CA MET A 392 -16.71 16.45 -11.68
C MET A 392 -15.80 16.09 -12.85
N LYS A 393 -16.12 16.56 -14.07
CA LYS A 393 -15.31 16.30 -15.26
C LYS A 393 -13.90 16.84 -15.12
N ARG A 394 -13.74 18.04 -14.53
CA ARG A 394 -12.44 18.68 -14.31
C ARG A 394 -11.52 17.88 -13.38
N VAL A 395 -12.08 17.20 -12.42
CA VAL A 395 -11.31 16.32 -11.50
C VAL A 395 -11.28 14.86 -11.95
N GLY A 396 -11.70 14.57 -13.19
CA GLY A 396 -11.67 13.21 -13.75
C GLY A 396 -12.67 12.26 -13.08
N LEU A 397 -13.85 12.75 -12.70
CA LEU A 397 -14.99 11.96 -12.19
C LEU A 397 -16.13 11.95 -13.20
N ASP A 398 -16.85 10.83 -13.24
CA ASP A 398 -18.06 10.68 -14.05
C ASP A 398 -19.26 11.26 -13.28
N PRO A 399 -20.01 12.24 -13.87
CA PRO A 399 -21.15 12.88 -13.19
C PRO A 399 -22.24 11.92 -12.72
N SER A 400 -22.46 10.82 -13.42
CA SER A 400 -23.47 9.82 -13.09
C SER A 400 -22.88 8.66 -12.28
N GLY A 401 -21.76 8.11 -12.72
CA GLY A 401 -21.14 6.91 -12.13
C GLY A 401 -20.44 7.16 -10.81
N ASP A 402 -19.79 8.33 -10.65
CA ASP A 402 -18.97 8.64 -9.47
C ASP A 402 -19.70 9.49 -8.41
N ARG A 403 -21.01 9.76 -8.59
CA ARG A 403 -21.77 10.63 -7.69
C ARG A 403 -21.79 10.10 -6.24
N GLN A 404 -22.03 8.80 -6.05
CA GLN A 404 -22.03 8.21 -4.71
C GLN A 404 -20.63 8.31 -4.08
N PHE A 405 -19.59 8.01 -4.85
CA PHE A 405 -18.21 8.15 -4.39
C PHE A 405 -17.95 9.57 -3.89
N LEU A 406 -18.33 10.59 -4.66
CA LEU A 406 -18.15 11.99 -4.27
C LEU A 406 -18.96 12.35 -3.03
N SER A 407 -20.23 11.91 -2.94
CA SER A 407 -21.06 12.16 -1.77
C SER A 407 -20.46 11.59 -0.49
N GLU A 408 -19.99 10.33 -0.53
CA GLU A 408 -19.32 9.71 0.61
C GLU A 408 -17.98 10.36 0.92
N LEU A 409 -17.26 10.86 -0.10
CA LEU A 409 -15.96 11.53 0.07
C LEU A 409 -16.14 12.85 0.83
N VAL A 410 -17.05 13.69 0.41
CA VAL A 410 -17.30 14.99 1.06
C VAL A 410 -17.81 14.82 2.49
N GLU A 411 -18.67 13.83 2.74
CA GLU A 411 -19.11 13.47 4.08
C GLU A 411 -17.95 12.99 4.95
N ARG A 412 -17.11 12.09 4.41
CA ARG A 412 -15.94 11.51 5.14
C ARG A 412 -14.96 12.57 5.59
N TYR A 413 -14.74 13.60 4.77
CA TYR A 413 -13.76 14.65 5.04
C TYR A 413 -14.37 15.94 5.59
N GLY A 414 -15.70 15.96 5.83
CA GLY A 414 -16.40 17.11 6.38
C GLY A 414 -16.34 18.36 5.47
N ILE A 415 -16.32 18.15 4.14
CA ILE A 415 -16.23 19.23 3.15
C ILE A 415 -17.64 19.75 2.87
N ASP A 416 -17.87 21.04 3.14
CA ASP A 416 -19.18 21.67 3.02
C ASP A 416 -19.45 22.16 1.57
N ILE A 417 -20.03 21.30 0.75
CA ILE A 417 -20.47 21.60 -0.62
C ILE A 417 -21.89 21.07 -0.88
N VAL A 418 -22.55 21.66 -1.84
CA VAL A 418 -23.89 21.27 -2.31
C VAL A 418 -23.78 20.60 -3.67
N LEU A 419 -24.05 19.28 -3.71
CA LEU A 419 -24.08 18.53 -4.96
C LEU A 419 -25.39 18.83 -5.72
N ILE A 420 -25.29 19.43 -6.90
CA ILE A 420 -26.47 19.66 -7.75
C ILE A 420 -26.93 18.30 -8.30
N THR A 421 -28.21 18.02 -8.11
CA THR A 421 -28.88 16.91 -8.78
C THR A 421 -29.63 17.46 -9.98
N ASP A 422 -29.14 17.23 -11.19
CA ASP A 422 -29.94 17.37 -12.39
C ASP A 422 -30.99 16.25 -12.44
N SER A 423 -31.89 16.23 -11.48
CA SER A 423 -33.08 15.43 -11.61
C SER A 423 -34.11 16.26 -12.44
N ALA A 424 -34.26 15.85 -13.67
CA ALA A 424 -35.34 16.32 -14.57
C ALA A 424 -36.76 15.93 -14.03
N CYS A 425 -37.01 16.19 -12.77
CA CYS A 425 -38.28 15.93 -12.08
C CYS A 425 -38.80 17.19 -11.40
N CYS A 426 -39.03 18.23 -12.21
CA CYS A 426 -40.08 19.18 -11.99
C CYS A 426 -40.72 19.47 -13.37
N PRO A 427 -41.84 18.83 -13.77
CA PRO A 427 -42.66 19.40 -14.82
C PRO A 427 -43.20 20.74 -14.28
N ALA A 428 -42.94 21.80 -15.05
CA ALA A 428 -43.51 23.13 -14.84
C ALA A 428 -45.03 23.09 -14.84
#